data_dbfea12ba3a0ff06829526c2caf71ba4
#
_entry.id   dbfea12ba3a0ff06829526c2caf71ba4
#
_cell.length_a   1.000
_cell.length_b   1.000
_cell.length_c   1.000
_cell.angle_alpha   90.00
_cell.angle_beta   90.00
_cell.angle_gamma   90.00
#
_symmetry.space_group_name_H-M   'P 1'
#
loop_
_entity.id
_entity.type
_entity.pdbx_description
1 polymer ?
#
loop_
_entity_poly.entity_id
_entity_poly.type
_entity_poly.pdbx_seq_one_letter_code
_entity_poly.pdbx_strand_id
1 'polypeptide(L)'
;PAASDGIRRINDVPFYVGLVVLASAYVGLIVAMLLADVYFAEFSHFQSILADENIRYSIKLSIISCSITTVLALWVAVPVGYLMSRIEFRGKALVDSILDIPIVLPPLVIGLSLLILFRQTPLKAVDEWLGIAFHVPAVILAQFSVASAFAVRTLRGTFDELSPRCEQVALTLGCSRSQAFWRVVLPEARLGLLTAATLAWARSLGEFGPILVFAGSTRQRTEVLPVSVHLELAIGNIEGAVAVSLLMVGMAVLVLVV
;
A
#
# COMPACT_ATOMS: atom_id res chain seq x y z
N PRO A 1 24.94 13.13 -60.00
CA PRO A 1 25.15 13.90 -58.79
C PRO A 1 24.31 13.31 -57.69
N ALA A 2 24.95 12.56 -56.81
CA ALA A 2 24.32 11.93 -55.66
C ALA A 2 24.15 13.01 -54.59
N ALA A 3 22.89 13.31 -54.23
CA ALA A 3 22.55 14.07 -53.05
C ALA A 3 22.83 13.20 -51.84
N SER A 4 23.91 13.47 -51.11
CA SER A 4 24.21 12.90 -49.83
C SER A 4 23.26 13.56 -48.82
N ASP A 5 22.17 12.87 -48.49
CA ASP A 5 21.32 13.20 -47.33
C ASP A 5 22.17 13.15 -46.08
N GLY A 6 22.64 14.30 -45.65
CA GLY A 6 23.26 14.51 -44.36
C GLY A 6 22.21 14.38 -43.28
N ILE A 7 22.00 13.15 -42.80
CA ILE A 7 21.27 12.91 -41.54
C ILE A 7 21.99 13.71 -40.45
N ARG A 8 21.47 14.88 -40.08
CA ARG A 8 21.89 15.61 -38.90
C ARG A 8 21.73 14.66 -37.73
N ARG A 9 22.83 14.11 -37.22
CA ARG A 9 22.84 13.43 -35.93
C ARG A 9 22.39 14.47 -34.90
N ILE A 10 21.11 14.40 -34.53
CA ILE A 10 20.58 15.18 -33.43
C ILE A 10 21.39 14.75 -32.21
N ASN A 11 22.05 15.71 -31.59
CA ASN A 11 22.84 15.42 -30.38
C ASN A 11 21.91 15.31 -29.20
N ASP A 12 21.49 14.08 -28.87
CA ASP A 12 20.54 13.78 -27.79
C ASP A 12 21.17 13.90 -26.38
N VAL A 13 22.46 14.20 -26.30
CA VAL A 13 23.20 14.34 -25.04
C VAL A 13 22.56 15.36 -24.09
N PRO A 14 22.20 16.60 -24.51
CA PRO A 14 21.59 17.56 -23.58
C PRO A 14 20.24 17.07 -23.03
N PHE A 15 19.47 16.30 -23.80
CA PHE A 15 18.22 15.72 -23.35
C PHE A 15 18.46 14.67 -22.23
N TYR A 16 19.36 13.71 -22.46
CA TYR A 16 19.70 12.71 -21.44
C TYR A 16 20.35 13.33 -20.21
N VAL A 17 21.18 14.35 -20.36
CA VAL A 17 21.76 15.10 -19.23
C VAL A 17 20.66 15.76 -18.41
N GLY A 18 19.67 16.41 -19.04
CA GLY A 18 18.52 16.99 -18.34
C GLY A 18 17.73 15.96 -17.55
N LEU A 19 17.44 14.80 -18.13
CA LEU A 19 16.74 13.71 -17.45
C LEU A 19 17.53 13.17 -16.24
N VAL A 20 18.84 12.94 -16.42
CA VAL A 20 19.72 12.44 -15.33
C VAL A 20 19.81 13.46 -14.20
N VAL A 21 19.93 14.75 -14.49
CA VAL A 21 19.98 15.81 -13.47
C VAL A 21 18.68 15.83 -12.65
N LEU A 22 17.51 15.80 -13.31
CA LEU A 22 16.21 15.78 -12.61
C LEU A 22 16.05 14.52 -11.76
N ALA A 23 16.37 13.35 -12.32
CA ALA A 23 16.30 12.09 -11.59
C ALA A 23 17.26 12.07 -10.38
N SER A 24 18.50 12.52 -10.57
CA SER A 24 19.51 12.60 -9.49
C SER A 24 19.11 13.61 -8.40
N ALA A 25 18.50 14.73 -8.76
CA ALA A 25 18.01 15.71 -7.79
C ALA A 25 16.90 15.12 -6.91
N TYR A 26 15.95 14.39 -7.51
CA TYR A 26 14.87 13.73 -6.78
C TYR A 26 15.38 12.61 -5.86
N VAL A 27 16.21 11.72 -6.38
CA VAL A 27 16.83 10.65 -5.58
C VAL A 27 17.71 11.25 -4.48
N GLY A 28 18.49 12.29 -4.80
CA GLY A 28 19.32 13.00 -3.84
C GLY A 28 18.52 13.61 -2.69
N LEU A 29 17.33 14.17 -2.96
CA LEU A 29 16.42 14.68 -1.94
C LEU A 29 15.96 13.57 -1.00
N ILE A 30 15.54 12.42 -1.52
CA ILE A 30 15.10 11.27 -0.70
C ILE A 30 16.26 10.77 0.18
N VAL A 31 17.43 10.59 -0.41
CA VAL A 31 18.62 10.14 0.33
C VAL A 31 19.01 11.16 1.40
N ALA A 32 18.96 12.46 1.09
CA ALA A 32 19.27 13.52 2.06
C ALA A 32 18.29 13.51 3.25
N MET A 33 16.99 13.31 3.02
CA MET A 33 16.00 13.17 4.10
C MET A 33 16.32 11.97 4.99
N LEU A 34 16.58 10.80 4.42
CA LEU A 34 16.92 9.60 5.20
C LEU A 34 18.24 9.74 5.96
N LEU A 35 19.25 10.39 5.37
CA LEU A 35 20.51 10.67 6.05
C LEU A 35 20.34 11.68 7.20
N ALA A 36 19.46 12.67 7.04
CA ALA A 36 19.14 13.62 8.10
C ALA A 36 18.49 12.91 9.30
N ASP A 37 17.55 11.98 9.07
CA ASP A 37 16.94 11.18 10.13
C ASP A 37 17.97 10.30 10.84
N VAL A 38 18.85 9.62 10.08
CA VAL A 38 19.91 8.78 10.63
C VAL A 38 20.93 9.60 11.42
N TYR A 39 21.30 10.80 10.93
CA TYR A 39 22.24 11.68 11.62
C TYR A 39 21.67 12.25 12.93
N PHE A 40 20.35 12.52 12.94
CA PHE A 40 19.65 13.02 14.12
C PHE A 40 19.43 11.94 15.17
N ALA A 41 19.29 10.67 14.75
CA ALA A 41 19.08 9.54 15.65
C ALA A 41 20.41 9.13 16.31
N GLU A 42 20.60 9.45 17.59
CA GLU A 42 21.69 8.87 18.37
C GLU A 42 21.46 7.39 18.62
N PHE A 43 22.48 6.57 18.38
CA PHE A 43 22.40 5.09 18.53
C PHE A 43 22.01 4.65 19.95
N SER A 44 22.37 5.40 20.96
CA SER A 44 21.99 5.18 22.37
C SER A 44 20.48 5.24 22.58
N HIS A 45 19.81 6.20 21.94
CA HIS A 45 18.36 6.37 22.00
C HIS A 45 17.61 5.26 21.27
N PHE A 46 18.16 4.74 20.16
CA PHE A 46 17.57 3.65 19.42
C PHE A 46 17.43 2.37 20.28
N GLN A 47 18.43 2.04 21.09
CA GLN A 47 18.34 0.89 21.99
C GLN A 47 17.31 1.10 23.11
N SER A 48 17.23 2.30 23.69
CA SER A 48 16.25 2.60 24.74
C SER A 48 14.81 2.54 24.22
N ILE A 49 14.57 3.00 22.99
CA ILE A 49 13.28 2.98 22.34
C ILE A 49 12.84 1.55 22.00
N LEU A 50 13.74 0.71 21.50
CA LEU A 50 13.47 -0.72 21.29
C LEU A 50 13.18 -1.49 22.59
N ALA A 51 13.65 -0.98 23.73
CA ALA A 51 13.35 -1.55 25.04
C ALA A 51 11.98 -1.12 25.58
N ASP A 52 11.38 -0.02 25.05
CA ASP A 52 10.06 0.45 25.45
C ASP A 52 8.97 -0.55 25.08
N GLU A 53 8.18 -0.95 26.08
CA GLU A 53 7.11 -1.94 25.92
C GLU A 53 6.03 -1.47 24.94
N ASN A 54 5.71 -0.17 24.92
CA ASN A 54 4.72 0.39 24.02
C ASN A 54 5.19 0.30 22.56
N ILE A 55 6.46 0.61 22.30
CA ILE A 55 7.04 0.54 20.94
C ILE A 55 7.11 -0.91 20.47
N ARG A 56 7.49 -1.84 21.33
CA ARG A 56 7.49 -3.28 21.00
C ARG A 56 6.08 -3.78 20.67
N TYR A 57 5.08 -3.32 21.42
CA TYR A 57 3.68 -3.62 21.12
C TYR A 57 3.27 -3.06 19.75
N SER A 58 3.62 -1.80 19.46
CA SER A 58 3.32 -1.14 18.19
C SER A 58 3.97 -1.82 16.99
N ILE A 59 5.22 -2.27 17.12
CA ILE A 59 5.91 -3.07 16.10
C ILE A 59 5.13 -4.36 15.83
N LYS A 60 4.82 -5.11 16.88
CA LYS A 60 4.07 -6.38 16.77
C LYS A 60 2.70 -6.16 16.14
N LEU A 61 1.95 -5.16 16.60
CA LEU A 61 0.62 -4.86 16.07
C LEU A 61 0.70 -4.42 14.61
N SER A 62 1.68 -3.58 14.24
CA SER A 62 1.86 -3.14 12.85
C SER A 62 2.15 -4.32 11.92
N ILE A 63 3.08 -5.20 12.28
CA ILE A 63 3.40 -6.37 11.46
C ILE A 63 2.17 -7.26 11.28
N ILE A 64 1.46 -7.57 12.35
CA ILE A 64 0.28 -8.44 12.32
C ILE A 64 -0.84 -7.78 11.51
N SER A 65 -1.18 -6.51 11.79
CA SER A 65 -2.27 -5.81 11.11
C SER A 65 -1.97 -5.63 9.62
N CYS A 66 -0.76 -5.22 9.24
CA CYS A 66 -0.36 -5.09 7.83
C CYS A 66 -0.41 -6.43 7.09
N SER A 67 0.02 -7.53 7.74
CA SER A 67 -0.01 -8.86 7.12
C SER A 67 -1.45 -9.35 6.91
N ILE A 68 -2.32 -9.20 7.91
CA ILE A 68 -3.75 -9.54 7.79
C ILE A 68 -4.40 -8.67 6.70
N THR A 69 -4.16 -7.37 6.73
CA THR A 69 -4.68 -6.43 5.74
C THR A 69 -4.24 -6.79 4.33
N THR A 70 -2.97 -7.17 4.13
CA THR A 70 -2.45 -7.58 2.83
C THR A 70 -3.16 -8.83 2.30
N VAL A 71 -3.36 -9.84 3.15
CA VAL A 71 -4.10 -11.05 2.76
C VAL A 71 -5.54 -10.72 2.37
N LEU A 72 -6.23 -9.90 3.16
CA LEU A 72 -7.60 -9.45 2.85
C LEU A 72 -7.65 -8.61 1.57
N ALA A 73 -6.69 -7.70 1.38
CA ALA A 73 -6.59 -6.87 0.19
C ALA A 73 -6.41 -7.72 -1.07
N LEU A 74 -5.50 -8.70 -1.05
CA LEU A 74 -5.29 -9.62 -2.17
C LEU A 74 -6.51 -10.51 -2.42
N TRP A 75 -7.18 -10.99 -1.36
CA TRP A 75 -8.39 -11.79 -1.49
C TRP A 75 -9.51 -11.08 -2.25
N VAL A 76 -9.62 -9.76 -2.08
CA VAL A 76 -10.57 -8.92 -2.84
C VAL A 76 -9.97 -8.48 -4.18
N ALA A 77 -8.70 -8.10 -4.21
CA ALA A 77 -8.07 -7.52 -5.38
C ALA A 77 -7.90 -8.52 -6.55
N VAL A 78 -7.67 -9.81 -6.24
CA VAL A 78 -7.53 -10.85 -7.27
C VAL A 78 -8.83 -10.99 -8.10
N PRO A 79 -10.01 -11.28 -7.52
CA PRO A 79 -11.22 -11.39 -8.30
C PRO A 79 -11.65 -10.07 -8.94
N VAL A 80 -11.55 -8.95 -8.21
CA VAL A 80 -11.95 -7.63 -8.74
C VAL A 80 -11.04 -7.21 -9.91
N GLY A 81 -9.72 -7.32 -9.76
CA GLY A 81 -8.76 -6.99 -10.82
C GLY A 81 -8.95 -7.84 -12.06
N TYR A 82 -9.16 -9.16 -11.88
CA TYR A 82 -9.45 -10.07 -12.99
C TYR A 82 -10.76 -9.73 -13.71
N LEU A 83 -11.85 -9.50 -12.97
CA LEU A 83 -13.14 -9.11 -13.57
C LEU A 83 -13.04 -7.79 -14.33
N MET A 84 -12.40 -6.79 -13.74
CA MET A 84 -12.20 -5.48 -14.36
C MET A 84 -11.31 -5.54 -15.60
N SER A 85 -10.37 -6.49 -15.68
CA SER A 85 -9.52 -6.70 -16.85
C SER A 85 -10.26 -7.46 -17.98
N ARG A 86 -11.00 -8.53 -17.65
CA ARG A 86 -11.52 -9.48 -18.65
C ARG A 86 -12.94 -9.22 -19.10
N ILE A 87 -13.76 -8.52 -18.33
CA ILE A 87 -15.19 -8.35 -18.63
C ILE A 87 -15.49 -6.90 -19.01
N GLU A 88 -16.17 -6.73 -20.15
CA GLU A 88 -16.76 -5.47 -20.55
C GLU A 88 -18.24 -5.45 -20.16
N PHE A 89 -18.65 -4.46 -19.38
CA PHE A 89 -20.04 -4.30 -18.94
C PHE A 89 -20.43 -2.81 -18.88
N ARG A 90 -21.75 -2.56 -18.97
CA ARG A 90 -22.27 -1.19 -18.84
C ARG A 90 -22.02 -0.66 -17.42
N GLY A 91 -21.37 0.51 -17.29
CA GLY A 91 -21.00 1.10 -16.01
C GLY A 91 -19.60 0.72 -15.49
N LYS A 92 -18.78 -0.01 -16.26
CA LYS A 92 -17.40 -0.35 -15.90
C LYS A 92 -16.59 0.88 -15.48
N ALA A 93 -16.71 1.99 -16.21
CA ALA A 93 -16.04 3.24 -15.89
C ALA A 93 -16.47 3.83 -14.53
N LEU A 94 -17.75 3.68 -14.15
CA LEU A 94 -18.23 4.12 -12.85
C LEU A 94 -17.65 3.25 -11.72
N VAL A 95 -17.66 1.93 -11.90
CA VAL A 95 -17.05 0.99 -10.92
C VAL A 95 -15.56 1.27 -10.77
N ASP A 96 -14.87 1.52 -11.88
CA ASP A 96 -13.45 1.88 -11.90
C ASP A 96 -13.19 3.16 -11.08
N SER A 97 -13.99 4.20 -11.31
CA SER A 97 -13.90 5.44 -10.53
C SER A 97 -14.17 5.23 -9.05
N ILE A 98 -15.13 4.38 -8.69
CA ILE A 98 -15.45 4.06 -7.28
C ILE A 98 -14.27 3.32 -6.62
N LEU A 99 -13.63 2.39 -7.32
CA LEU A 99 -12.47 1.65 -6.81
C LEU A 99 -11.25 2.57 -6.59
N ASP A 100 -11.14 3.66 -7.35
CA ASP A 100 -10.07 4.64 -7.22
C ASP A 100 -10.34 5.69 -6.12
N ILE A 101 -11.58 5.85 -5.63
CA ILE A 101 -11.94 6.82 -4.58
C ILE A 101 -10.99 6.77 -3.37
N PRO A 102 -10.67 5.59 -2.77
CA PRO A 102 -9.80 5.55 -1.60
C PRO A 102 -8.36 6.01 -1.87
N ILE A 103 -7.92 6.03 -3.13
CA ILE A 103 -6.59 6.51 -3.52
C ILE A 103 -6.54 8.04 -3.51
N VAL A 104 -7.65 8.68 -3.90
CA VAL A 104 -7.74 10.13 -4.11
C VAL A 104 -8.21 10.86 -2.85
N LEU A 105 -9.05 10.23 -2.04
CA LEU A 105 -9.58 10.85 -0.82
C LEU A 105 -8.48 11.13 0.21
N PRO A 106 -8.54 12.30 0.89
CA PRO A 106 -7.68 12.54 2.05
C PRO A 106 -7.85 11.42 3.09
N PRO A 107 -6.76 10.87 3.63
CA PRO A 107 -6.82 9.73 4.55
C PRO A 107 -7.74 9.95 5.76
N LEU A 108 -7.74 11.14 6.35
CA LEU A 108 -8.62 11.49 7.47
C LEU A 108 -10.11 11.37 7.11
N VAL A 109 -10.49 11.69 5.87
CA VAL A 109 -11.87 11.59 5.41
C VAL A 109 -12.32 10.14 5.35
N ILE A 110 -11.45 9.23 4.91
CA ILE A 110 -11.72 7.79 4.90
C ILE A 110 -12.01 7.29 6.33
N GLY A 111 -11.18 7.69 7.30
CA GLY A 111 -11.39 7.33 8.71
C GLY A 111 -12.70 7.85 9.27
N LEU A 112 -13.05 9.11 8.95
CA LEU A 112 -14.32 9.71 9.36
C LEU A 112 -15.51 8.99 8.72
N SER A 113 -15.42 8.67 7.42
CA SER A 113 -16.47 7.93 6.71
C SER A 113 -16.68 6.53 7.29
N LEU A 114 -15.61 5.82 7.64
CA LEU A 114 -15.69 4.54 8.34
C LEU A 114 -16.35 4.69 9.70
N LEU A 115 -15.95 5.68 10.50
CA LEU A 115 -16.54 5.93 11.80
C LEU A 115 -18.04 6.23 11.70
N ILE A 116 -18.46 7.08 10.75
CA ILE A 116 -19.86 7.38 10.49
C ILE A 116 -20.61 6.12 10.07
N LEU A 117 -20.04 5.32 9.18
CA LEU A 117 -20.64 4.08 8.68
C LEU A 117 -20.93 3.08 9.79
N PHE A 118 -19.99 2.91 10.73
CA PHE A 118 -20.14 2.00 11.86
C PHE A 118 -20.99 2.59 13.02
N ARG A 119 -21.32 3.88 12.96
CA ARG A 119 -22.29 4.52 13.87
C ARG A 119 -23.72 4.41 13.38
N GLN A 120 -23.96 3.98 12.15
CA GLN A 120 -25.28 3.85 11.55
C GLN A 120 -25.77 2.40 11.51
N THR A 121 -27.07 2.20 11.61
CA THR A 121 -27.70 0.88 11.42
C THR A 121 -27.62 0.46 9.95
N PRO A 122 -27.33 -0.82 9.61
CA PRO A 122 -27.23 -1.98 10.52
C PRO A 122 -25.84 -2.20 11.12
N LEU A 123 -24.78 -1.50 10.65
CA LEU A 123 -23.39 -1.75 11.06
C LEU A 123 -23.11 -1.37 12.50
N LYS A 124 -23.93 -0.50 13.09
CA LYS A 124 -23.87 -0.18 14.52
C LYS A 124 -24.11 -1.44 15.39
N ALA A 125 -25.06 -2.28 15.01
CA ALA A 125 -25.30 -3.52 15.71
C ALA A 125 -24.13 -4.51 15.59
N VAL A 126 -23.45 -4.52 14.45
CA VAL A 126 -22.23 -5.32 14.22
C VAL A 126 -21.09 -4.79 15.08
N ASP A 127 -20.94 -3.47 15.19
CA ASP A 127 -19.92 -2.84 16.05
C ASP A 127 -20.18 -3.13 17.54
N GLU A 128 -21.40 -3.03 17.99
CA GLU A 128 -21.79 -3.34 19.38
C GLU A 128 -21.54 -4.81 19.74
N TRP A 129 -21.70 -5.73 18.78
CA TRP A 129 -21.49 -7.17 19.00
C TRP A 129 -20.02 -7.58 18.90
N LEU A 130 -19.25 -7.05 17.90
CA LEU A 130 -17.87 -7.43 17.64
C LEU A 130 -16.82 -6.49 18.27
N GLY A 131 -17.23 -5.29 18.71
CA GLY A 131 -16.31 -4.29 19.24
C GLY A 131 -15.29 -3.83 18.20
N ILE A 132 -15.75 -3.34 17.05
CA ILE A 132 -14.87 -2.98 15.92
C ILE A 132 -14.25 -1.62 16.14
N ALA A 133 -15.07 -0.57 16.29
CA ALA A 133 -14.59 0.79 16.44
C ALA A 133 -13.71 0.93 17.70
N PHE A 134 -12.61 1.69 17.58
CA PHE A 134 -11.64 1.91 18.66
C PHE A 134 -10.93 0.63 19.18
N HIS A 135 -10.90 -0.44 18.38
CA HIS A 135 -10.19 -1.68 18.66
C HIS A 135 -9.31 -2.10 17.48
N VAL A 136 -8.57 -3.21 17.65
CA VAL A 136 -7.66 -3.74 16.60
C VAL A 136 -8.37 -3.99 15.25
N PRO A 137 -9.61 -4.51 15.20
CA PRO A 137 -10.32 -4.64 13.93
C PRO A 137 -10.49 -3.33 13.17
N ALA A 138 -10.66 -2.19 13.87
CA ALA A 138 -10.72 -0.88 13.21
C ALA A 138 -9.39 -0.51 12.55
N VAL A 139 -8.24 -0.88 13.15
CA VAL A 139 -6.92 -0.68 12.53
C VAL A 139 -6.86 -1.43 11.20
N ILE A 140 -7.24 -2.72 11.20
CA ILE A 140 -7.20 -3.57 10.01
C ILE A 140 -8.15 -3.04 8.93
N LEU A 141 -9.37 -2.64 9.28
CA LEU A 141 -10.34 -2.08 8.33
C LEU A 141 -9.89 -0.74 7.75
N ALA A 142 -9.29 0.12 8.57
CA ALA A 142 -8.72 1.38 8.13
C ALA A 142 -7.59 1.17 7.11
N GLN A 143 -6.66 0.28 7.41
CA GLN A 143 -5.59 -0.12 6.49
C GLN A 143 -6.15 -0.77 5.22
N PHE A 144 -7.11 -1.69 5.37
CA PHE A 144 -7.72 -2.43 4.27
C PHE A 144 -8.42 -1.51 3.27
N SER A 145 -9.14 -0.48 3.73
CA SER A 145 -9.89 0.44 2.86
C SER A 145 -9.00 1.15 1.84
N VAL A 146 -7.74 1.42 2.20
CA VAL A 146 -6.77 2.08 1.32
C VAL A 146 -5.93 1.06 0.56
N ALA A 147 -5.36 0.08 1.26
CA ALA A 147 -4.46 -0.90 0.67
C ALA A 147 -5.13 -1.75 -0.42
N SER A 148 -6.44 -2.08 -0.25
CA SER A 148 -7.19 -2.84 -1.25
C SER A 148 -7.32 -2.10 -2.58
N ALA A 149 -7.51 -0.78 -2.58
CA ALA A 149 -7.59 0.03 -3.80
C ALA A 149 -6.27 -0.03 -4.60
N PHE A 150 -5.13 0.09 -3.91
CA PHE A 150 -3.81 -0.07 -4.55
C PHE A 150 -3.59 -1.48 -5.08
N ALA A 151 -3.95 -2.52 -4.32
CA ALA A 151 -3.83 -3.91 -4.75
C ALA A 151 -4.71 -4.21 -5.98
N VAL A 152 -5.97 -3.74 -6.00
CA VAL A 152 -6.89 -3.89 -7.14
C VAL A 152 -6.30 -3.25 -8.39
N ARG A 153 -5.80 -2.00 -8.27
CA ARG A 153 -5.22 -1.28 -9.40
C ARG A 153 -3.98 -1.98 -9.97
N THR A 154 -3.09 -2.45 -9.09
CA THR A 154 -1.88 -3.20 -9.48
C THR A 154 -2.24 -4.51 -10.18
N LEU A 155 -3.15 -5.30 -9.60
CA LEU A 155 -3.55 -6.58 -10.19
C LEU A 155 -4.34 -6.42 -11.47
N ARG A 156 -5.20 -5.40 -11.57
CA ARG A 156 -5.86 -5.08 -12.84
C ARG A 156 -4.82 -4.82 -13.94
N GLY A 157 -3.83 -3.94 -13.69
CA GLY A 157 -2.75 -3.69 -14.65
C GLY A 157 -2.00 -4.98 -15.03
N THR A 158 -1.70 -5.83 -14.03
CA THR A 158 -1.09 -7.14 -14.27
C THR A 158 -1.94 -8.01 -15.19
N PHE A 159 -3.25 -8.14 -14.91
CA PHE A 159 -4.13 -8.95 -15.75
C PHE A 159 -4.35 -8.34 -17.14
N ASP A 160 -4.32 -7.00 -17.28
CA ASP A 160 -4.42 -6.34 -18.59
C ASP A 160 -3.20 -6.62 -19.48
N GLU A 161 -2.00 -6.77 -18.89
CA GLU A 161 -0.76 -7.12 -19.59
C GLU A 161 -0.71 -8.60 -20.01
N LEU A 162 -1.40 -9.49 -19.28
CA LEU A 162 -1.43 -10.92 -19.59
C LEU A 162 -2.27 -11.20 -20.84
N SER A 163 -1.68 -11.95 -21.79
CA SER A 163 -2.36 -12.32 -23.03
C SER A 163 -3.59 -13.21 -22.77
N PRO A 164 -4.79 -12.82 -23.22
CA PRO A 164 -5.98 -13.66 -23.09
C PRO A 164 -5.87 -14.99 -23.84
N ARG A 165 -4.90 -15.12 -24.73
CA ARG A 165 -4.75 -16.34 -25.59
C ARG A 165 -4.44 -17.58 -24.77
N CYS A 166 -3.62 -17.49 -23.71
CA CYS A 166 -3.30 -18.63 -22.86
C CYS A 166 -4.57 -19.20 -22.18
N GLU A 167 -5.43 -18.31 -21.72
CA GLU A 167 -6.73 -18.69 -21.14
C GLU A 167 -7.66 -19.32 -22.18
N GLN A 168 -7.75 -18.73 -23.38
CA GLN A 168 -8.56 -19.25 -24.49
C GLN A 168 -8.11 -20.65 -24.93
N VAL A 169 -6.79 -20.88 -25.03
CA VAL A 169 -6.25 -22.22 -25.34
C VAL A 169 -6.61 -23.23 -24.26
N ALA A 170 -6.55 -22.89 -22.98
CA ALA A 170 -6.96 -23.77 -21.90
C ALA A 170 -8.46 -24.14 -22.02
N LEU A 171 -9.32 -23.18 -22.38
CA LEU A 171 -10.74 -23.42 -22.61
C LEU A 171 -10.99 -24.35 -23.81
N THR A 172 -10.25 -24.20 -24.92
CA THR A 172 -10.35 -25.10 -26.09
C THR A 172 -9.87 -26.51 -25.80
N LEU A 173 -8.96 -26.68 -24.84
CA LEU A 173 -8.51 -27.98 -24.34
C LEU A 173 -9.45 -28.60 -23.32
N GLY A 174 -10.64 -28.03 -23.10
CA GLY A 174 -11.68 -28.59 -22.24
C GLY A 174 -11.60 -28.14 -20.77
N CYS A 175 -10.74 -27.20 -20.41
CA CYS A 175 -10.77 -26.61 -19.06
C CYS A 175 -12.02 -25.77 -18.84
N SER A 176 -12.62 -25.85 -17.65
CA SER A 176 -13.59 -24.84 -17.22
C SER A 176 -12.96 -23.48 -16.99
N ARG A 177 -13.75 -22.40 -16.99
CA ARG A 177 -13.23 -21.03 -16.70
C ARG A 177 -12.50 -20.96 -15.36
N SER A 178 -13.03 -21.61 -14.32
CA SER A 178 -12.38 -21.70 -13.01
C SER A 178 -11.04 -22.44 -13.08
N GLN A 179 -10.97 -23.55 -13.84
CA GLN A 179 -9.72 -24.29 -14.02
C GLN A 179 -8.69 -23.48 -14.80
N ALA A 180 -9.10 -22.77 -15.85
CA ALA A 180 -8.22 -21.88 -16.61
C ALA A 180 -7.68 -20.75 -15.72
N PHE A 181 -8.53 -20.14 -14.91
CA PHE A 181 -8.11 -19.11 -13.94
C PHE A 181 -7.06 -19.63 -12.96
N TRP A 182 -7.35 -20.70 -12.22
CA TRP A 182 -6.46 -21.20 -11.16
C TRP A 182 -5.19 -21.85 -11.67
N ARG A 183 -5.21 -22.51 -12.86
CA ARG A 183 -4.08 -23.28 -13.39
C ARG A 183 -3.23 -22.52 -14.40
N VAL A 184 -3.78 -21.48 -15.03
CA VAL A 184 -3.08 -20.74 -16.10
C VAL A 184 -2.92 -19.28 -15.71
N VAL A 185 -4.02 -18.53 -15.51
CA VAL A 185 -3.97 -17.09 -15.33
C VAL A 185 -3.29 -16.69 -14.02
N LEU A 186 -3.66 -17.30 -12.91
CA LEU A 186 -3.14 -16.94 -11.59
C LEU A 186 -1.65 -17.28 -11.42
N PRO A 187 -1.14 -18.45 -11.85
CA PRO A 187 0.29 -18.74 -11.86
C PRO A 187 1.11 -17.81 -12.78
N GLU A 188 0.55 -17.42 -13.93
CA GLU A 188 1.18 -16.45 -14.83
C GLU A 188 1.27 -15.06 -14.20
N ALA A 189 0.27 -14.67 -13.41
CA ALA A 189 0.22 -13.40 -12.68
C ALA A 189 1.10 -13.35 -11.41
N ARG A 190 1.88 -14.40 -11.08
CA ARG A 190 2.61 -14.53 -9.80
C ARG A 190 3.48 -13.33 -9.43
N LEU A 191 4.18 -12.75 -10.39
CA LEU A 191 5.02 -11.56 -10.14
C LEU A 191 4.16 -10.34 -9.82
N GLY A 192 3.05 -10.13 -10.55
CA GLY A 192 2.10 -9.06 -10.25
C GLY A 192 1.40 -9.25 -8.91
N LEU A 193 1.11 -10.50 -8.51
CA LEU A 193 0.60 -10.81 -7.18
C LEU A 193 1.61 -10.45 -6.08
N LEU A 194 2.89 -10.75 -6.29
CA LEU A 194 3.94 -10.38 -5.36
C LEU A 194 4.06 -8.86 -5.25
N THR A 195 4.09 -8.16 -6.39
CA THR A 195 4.12 -6.68 -6.43
C THR A 195 2.91 -6.07 -5.73
N ALA A 196 1.70 -6.60 -5.95
CA ALA A 196 0.50 -6.13 -5.28
C ALA A 196 0.55 -6.39 -3.77
N ALA A 197 1.10 -7.54 -3.33
CA ALA A 197 1.26 -7.88 -1.92
C ALA A 197 2.25 -6.93 -1.22
N THR A 198 3.42 -6.72 -1.79
CA THR A 198 4.44 -5.82 -1.22
C THR A 198 3.95 -4.37 -1.17
N LEU A 199 3.27 -3.90 -2.23
CA LEU A 199 2.70 -2.56 -2.27
C LEU A 199 1.57 -2.39 -1.25
N ALA A 200 0.66 -3.36 -1.14
CA ALA A 200 -0.43 -3.33 -0.16
C ALA A 200 0.11 -3.34 1.28
N TRP A 201 1.13 -4.14 1.56
CA TRP A 201 1.77 -4.21 2.86
C TRP A 201 2.46 -2.89 3.23
N ALA A 202 3.28 -2.36 2.32
CA ALA A 202 3.99 -1.09 2.55
C ALA A 202 2.99 0.08 2.71
N ARG A 203 1.90 0.07 1.93
CA ARG A 203 0.84 1.09 2.03
C ARG A 203 0.09 0.99 3.36
N SER A 204 -0.17 -0.23 3.84
CA SER A 204 -0.79 -0.47 5.15
C SER A 204 0.10 0.02 6.30
N LEU A 205 1.42 -0.19 6.20
CA LEU A 205 2.36 0.25 7.23
C LEU A 205 2.38 1.77 7.39
N GLY A 206 2.27 2.52 6.28
CA GLY A 206 2.25 3.99 6.29
C GLY A 206 0.88 4.61 6.61
N GLU A 207 -0.15 3.81 6.92
CA GLU A 207 -1.49 4.32 7.15
C GLU A 207 -1.63 4.90 8.56
N PHE A 208 -1.88 6.21 8.63
CA PHE A 208 -2.04 6.95 9.88
C PHE A 208 -3.43 7.57 10.03
N GLY A 209 -3.86 8.36 9.03
CA GLY A 209 -5.06 9.18 9.12
C GLY A 209 -6.35 8.42 9.44
N PRO A 210 -6.72 7.39 8.68
CA PRO A 210 -7.90 6.59 8.94
C PRO A 210 -7.82 5.85 10.28
N ILE A 211 -6.64 5.39 10.69
CA ILE A 211 -6.44 4.71 11.96
C ILE A 211 -6.70 5.67 13.11
N LEU A 212 -6.13 6.88 13.06
CA LEU A 212 -6.28 7.89 14.10
C LEU A 212 -7.76 8.20 14.39
N VAL A 213 -8.58 8.35 13.34
CA VAL A 213 -9.99 8.73 13.47
C VAL A 213 -10.87 7.54 13.84
N PHE A 214 -10.66 6.35 13.25
CA PHE A 214 -11.55 5.21 13.39
C PHE A 214 -11.15 4.24 14.50
N ALA A 215 -9.83 4.03 14.68
CA ALA A 215 -9.30 3.15 15.73
C ALA A 215 -8.80 3.91 16.98
N GLY A 216 -8.48 5.19 16.81
CA GLY A 216 -7.90 6.01 17.88
C GLY A 216 -6.40 5.78 18.06
N SER A 217 -5.83 6.43 19.10
CA SER A 217 -4.39 6.42 19.41
C SER A 217 -4.11 5.92 20.84
N THR A 218 -4.71 4.79 21.21
CA THR A 218 -4.56 4.27 22.57
C THR A 218 -3.34 3.37 22.69
N ARG A 219 -2.39 3.72 23.60
CA ARG A 219 -1.19 2.92 23.89
C ARG A 219 -1.57 1.50 24.29
N GLN A 220 -0.80 0.53 23.82
CA GLN A 220 -0.97 -0.91 24.06
C GLN A 220 -2.34 -1.48 23.63
N ARG A 221 -3.10 -0.76 22.78
CA ARG A 221 -4.39 -1.21 22.27
C ARG A 221 -4.55 -1.07 20.76
N THR A 222 -4.45 0.15 20.25
CA THR A 222 -4.59 0.46 18.81
C THR A 222 -3.37 1.21 18.26
N GLU A 223 -2.33 1.32 19.06
CA GLU A 223 -1.10 2.00 18.73
C GLU A 223 -0.29 1.16 17.74
N VAL A 224 -0.29 1.57 16.48
CA VAL A 224 0.61 1.10 15.42
C VAL A 224 1.76 2.08 15.24
N LEU A 225 2.83 1.70 14.54
CA LEU A 225 4.04 2.53 14.40
C LEU A 225 3.77 3.97 13.93
N PRO A 226 2.95 4.26 12.90
CA PRO A 226 2.63 5.65 12.54
C PRO A 226 1.95 6.44 13.67
N VAL A 227 1.13 5.75 14.46
CA VAL A 227 0.47 6.35 15.64
C VAL A 227 1.49 6.59 16.75
N SER A 228 2.47 5.68 16.96
CA SER A 228 3.56 5.89 17.91
C SER A 228 4.40 7.12 17.57
N VAL A 229 4.75 7.32 16.28
CA VAL A 229 5.45 8.55 15.84
C VAL A 229 4.66 9.79 16.26
N HIS A 230 3.35 9.79 16.01
CA HIS A 230 2.49 10.91 16.40
C HIS A 230 2.44 11.12 17.92
N LEU A 231 2.33 10.06 18.71
CA LEU A 231 2.29 10.14 20.17
C LEU A 231 3.62 10.65 20.75
N GLU A 232 4.77 10.19 20.23
CA GLU A 232 6.09 10.67 20.63
C GLU A 232 6.26 12.17 20.31
N LEU A 233 5.81 12.61 19.13
CA LEU A 233 5.80 14.03 18.77
C LEU A 233 4.88 14.84 19.69
N ALA A 234 3.69 14.32 20.04
CA ALA A 234 2.73 15.01 20.90
C ALA A 234 3.25 15.25 22.33
N ILE A 235 4.10 14.38 22.85
CA ILE A 235 4.75 14.53 24.15
C ILE A 235 6.09 15.31 24.09
N GLY A 236 6.50 15.75 22.89
CA GLY A 236 7.74 16.50 22.67
C GLY A 236 9.00 15.64 22.56
N ASN A 237 8.88 14.30 22.50
CA ASN A 237 10.00 13.38 22.34
C ASN A 237 10.35 13.20 20.84
N ILE A 238 11.06 14.20 20.29
CA ILE A 238 11.46 14.22 18.87
C ILE A 238 12.40 13.06 18.55
N GLU A 239 13.33 12.74 19.44
CA GLU A 239 14.30 11.64 19.27
C GLU A 239 13.59 10.30 19.18
N GLY A 240 12.58 10.09 20.04
CA GLY A 240 11.70 8.92 20.01
C GLY A 240 10.94 8.79 18.69
N ALA A 241 10.36 9.89 18.23
CA ALA A 241 9.62 9.93 16.98
C ALA A 241 10.52 9.59 15.77
N VAL A 242 11.74 10.15 15.70
CA VAL A 242 12.69 9.86 14.62
C VAL A 242 13.14 8.40 14.64
N ALA A 243 13.42 7.84 15.82
CA ALA A 243 13.84 6.45 15.90
C ALA A 243 12.72 5.48 15.49
N VAL A 244 11.44 5.74 15.85
CA VAL A 244 10.30 4.95 15.38
C VAL A 244 10.11 5.12 13.87
N SER A 245 10.32 6.32 13.32
CA SER A 245 10.25 6.58 11.87
C SER A 245 11.32 5.77 11.11
N LEU A 246 12.56 5.72 11.62
CA LEU A 246 13.62 4.90 11.03
C LEU A 246 13.31 3.40 11.09
N LEU A 247 12.66 2.91 12.16
CA LEU A 247 12.17 1.54 12.22
C LEU A 247 11.14 1.26 11.11
N MET A 248 10.20 2.19 10.88
CA MET A 248 9.22 2.06 9.79
C MET A 248 9.89 2.02 8.43
N VAL A 249 10.85 2.91 8.18
CA VAL A 249 11.62 2.93 6.93
C VAL A 249 12.38 1.61 6.75
N GLY A 250 13.06 1.12 7.78
CA GLY A 250 13.77 -0.16 7.74
C GLY A 250 12.84 -1.34 7.40
N MET A 251 11.66 -1.39 8.03
CA MET A 251 10.65 -2.43 7.74
C MET A 251 10.10 -2.30 6.32
N ALA A 252 9.82 -1.09 5.83
CA ALA A 252 9.35 -0.87 4.48
C ALA A 252 10.40 -1.29 3.44
N VAL A 253 11.66 -0.90 3.62
CA VAL A 253 12.78 -1.30 2.74
C VAL A 253 12.93 -2.81 2.71
N LEU A 254 12.89 -3.47 3.88
CA LEU A 254 13.02 -4.92 3.97
C LEU A 254 11.94 -5.64 3.13
N VAL A 255 10.70 -5.16 3.17
CA VAL A 255 9.59 -5.76 2.41
C VAL A 255 9.66 -5.42 0.92
N LEU A 256 10.15 -4.22 0.55
CA LEU A 256 10.27 -3.81 -0.85
C LEU A 256 11.44 -4.48 -1.58
N VAL A 257 12.45 -4.95 -0.87
CA VAL A 257 13.64 -5.62 -1.45
C VAL A 257 13.41 -7.13 -1.63
N VAL A 258 12.47 -7.71 -0.92
CA VAL A 258 12.08 -9.14 -1.04
C VAL A 258 11.10 -9.34 -2.20
#